data_006d1984deddd92925c5a3107c7d66dc
#
_entry.id   006d1984deddd92925c5a3107c7d66dc
#
_cell.length_a   1.000
_cell.length_b   1.000
_cell.length_c   1.000
_cell.angle_alpha   90.00
_cell.angle_beta   90.00
_cell.angle_gamma   90.00
#
_symmetry.space_group_name_H-M   'P 1'
#
loop_
_entity.id
_entity.type
_entity.pdbx_description
1 polymer ?
#
loop_
_entity_poly.entity_id
_entity_poly.type
_entity_poly.pdbx_seq_one_letter_code
_entity_poly.pdbx_strand_id
1 'polypeptide(L)'
;MEPIYAKCNKSCGHKFYVQHFKKDKLHNSIEKTYFNCPNCGREYVCFYTDEEVRKLQKKQREIQRKMKWKDGTPEGELLIKELTRLRADTKQRMEAIKQADEQHA
;
A
#
# COMPACT_ATOMS: atom_id res chain seq x y z
N MET A 1 -1.97 -5.90 14.66
CA MET A 1 -2.66 -5.27 13.51
C MET A 1 -4.08 -5.81 13.46
N GLU A 2 -5.05 -4.93 13.43
CA GLU A 2 -6.45 -5.34 13.39
C GLU A 2 -6.78 -5.95 12.03
N PRO A 3 -7.57 -7.04 11.97
CA PRO A 3 -7.97 -7.61 10.69
C PRO A 3 -8.91 -6.66 9.94
N ILE A 4 -8.77 -6.64 8.62
CA ILE A 4 -9.59 -5.83 7.74
C ILE A 4 -10.83 -6.64 7.36
N TYR A 5 -12.00 -6.04 7.53
CA TYR A 5 -13.27 -6.65 7.11
C TYR A 5 -13.46 -6.43 5.61
N ALA A 6 -13.72 -7.52 4.88
CA ALA A 6 -13.87 -7.48 3.44
C ALA A 6 -15.09 -8.27 2.98
N LYS A 7 -15.57 -7.95 1.79
CA LYS A 7 -16.69 -8.64 1.15
C LYS A 7 -16.29 -9.02 -0.27
N CYS A 8 -16.58 -10.25 -0.66
CA CYS A 8 -16.36 -10.74 -2.02
C CYS A 8 -17.48 -10.25 -2.95
N ASN A 9 -17.46 -8.94 -3.29
CA ASN A 9 -18.54 -8.30 -4.08
C ASN A 9 -18.58 -8.71 -5.54
N LYS A 10 -17.50 -9.28 -6.06
CA LYS A 10 -17.39 -9.63 -7.49
C LYS A 10 -17.67 -11.09 -7.78
N SER A 11 -17.92 -11.90 -6.77
CA SER A 11 -18.11 -13.32 -6.93
C SER A 11 -19.20 -13.86 -5.98
N CYS A 12 -18.82 -14.47 -4.85
CA CYS A 12 -19.73 -15.20 -3.99
C CYS A 12 -20.48 -14.38 -2.94
N GLY A 13 -20.12 -13.11 -2.74
CA GLY A 13 -20.72 -12.22 -1.74
C GLY A 13 -20.34 -12.54 -0.28
N HIS A 14 -19.43 -13.46 -0.06
CA HIS A 14 -19.00 -13.87 1.28
C HIS A 14 -18.32 -12.71 2.02
N LYS A 15 -18.71 -12.51 3.28
CA LYS A 15 -18.06 -11.52 4.17
C LYS A 15 -17.06 -12.23 5.06
N PHE A 16 -15.87 -11.65 5.21
CA PHE A 16 -14.79 -12.26 5.97
C PHE A 16 -13.81 -11.23 6.49
N TYR A 17 -12.98 -11.64 7.46
CA TYR A 17 -11.89 -10.82 7.96
C TYR A 17 -10.59 -11.27 7.31
N VAL A 18 -9.84 -10.31 6.76
CA VAL A 18 -8.52 -10.57 6.18
C VAL A 18 -7.49 -10.53 7.29
N GLN A 19 -6.95 -11.67 7.67
CA GLN A 19 -5.95 -11.78 8.72
C GLN A 19 -4.52 -11.74 8.18
N HIS A 20 -4.32 -12.26 6.97
CA HIS A 20 -3.01 -12.36 6.35
C HIS A 20 -3.07 -11.92 4.89
N PHE A 21 -2.10 -11.09 4.51
CA PHE A 21 -1.91 -10.70 3.12
C PHE A 21 -0.81 -11.56 2.52
N LYS A 22 -1.01 -11.98 1.27
CA LYS A 22 0.00 -12.69 0.51
C LYS A 22 0.80 -11.72 -0.31
N LYS A 23 2.06 -12.06 -0.57
CA LYS A 23 2.98 -11.24 -1.38
C LYS A 23 3.65 -12.12 -2.42
N ASP A 24 3.51 -11.74 -3.68
CA ASP A 24 4.17 -12.40 -4.80
C ASP A 24 5.16 -11.44 -5.43
N LYS A 25 6.37 -11.94 -5.69
CA LYS A 25 7.38 -11.18 -6.42
C LYS A 25 7.15 -11.35 -7.91
N LEU A 26 6.96 -10.24 -8.60
CA LEU A 26 6.82 -10.19 -10.04
C LEU A 26 8.15 -9.75 -10.66
N HIS A 27 8.16 -9.51 -11.96
CA HIS A 27 9.34 -9.01 -12.66
C HIS A 27 9.69 -7.58 -12.21
N ASN A 28 10.93 -7.16 -12.45
CA ASN A 28 11.43 -5.80 -12.17
C ASN A 28 11.29 -5.37 -10.70
N SER A 29 11.49 -6.30 -9.76
CA SER A 29 11.40 -6.05 -8.32
C SER A 29 10.02 -5.59 -7.85
N ILE A 30 8.99 -5.75 -8.68
CA ILE A 30 7.61 -5.44 -8.32
C ILE A 30 7.09 -6.53 -7.40
N GLU A 31 6.44 -6.13 -6.31
CA GLU A 31 5.81 -7.03 -5.34
C GLU A 31 4.31 -6.74 -5.30
N LYS A 32 3.51 -7.79 -5.44
CA LYS A 32 2.05 -7.72 -5.41
C LYS A 32 1.57 -8.19 -4.04
N THR A 33 0.80 -7.35 -3.36
CA THR A 33 0.18 -7.68 -2.08
C THR A 33 -1.31 -7.92 -2.30
N TYR A 34 -1.80 -9.08 -1.90
CA TYR A 34 -3.17 -9.50 -2.20
C TYR A 34 -3.71 -10.44 -1.13
N PHE A 35 -5.00 -10.72 -1.20
CA PHE A 35 -5.64 -11.76 -0.40
C PHE A 35 -6.66 -12.51 -1.25
N ASN A 36 -7.07 -13.68 -0.79
CA ASN A 36 -8.05 -14.50 -1.49
C ASN A 36 -9.32 -14.63 -0.64
N CYS A 37 -10.48 -14.67 -1.30
CA CYS A 37 -11.72 -15.01 -0.64
C CYS A 37 -11.65 -16.46 -0.12
N PRO A 38 -11.89 -16.71 1.18
CA PRO A 38 -11.80 -18.07 1.74
C PRO A 38 -12.88 -19.00 1.23
N ASN A 39 -13.95 -18.47 0.67
CA ASN A 39 -15.07 -19.27 0.16
C ASN A 39 -14.88 -19.67 -1.30
N CYS A 40 -14.60 -18.73 -2.19
CA CYS A 40 -14.49 -18.99 -3.63
C CYS A 40 -13.06 -18.94 -4.18
N GLY A 41 -12.10 -18.48 -3.39
CA GLY A 41 -10.70 -18.40 -3.81
C GLY A 41 -10.36 -17.22 -4.71
N ARG A 42 -11.31 -16.32 -4.99
CA ARG A 42 -11.04 -15.16 -5.84
C ARG A 42 -9.95 -14.27 -5.24
N GLU A 43 -9.03 -13.84 -6.09
CA GLU A 43 -7.92 -12.98 -5.71
C GLU A 43 -8.34 -11.51 -5.71
N TYR A 44 -7.99 -10.81 -4.63
CA TYR A 44 -8.20 -9.35 -4.50
C TYR A 44 -6.86 -8.68 -4.26
N VAL A 45 -6.41 -7.91 -5.25
CA VAL A 45 -5.13 -7.18 -5.16
C VAL A 45 -5.32 -5.91 -4.36
N CYS A 46 -4.49 -5.74 -3.31
CA CYS A 46 -4.51 -4.54 -2.49
C CYS A 46 -3.67 -3.45 -3.12
N PHE A 47 -2.41 -3.75 -3.43
CA PHE A 47 -1.51 -2.80 -4.05
C PHE A 47 -0.28 -3.51 -4.63
N TYR A 48 0.43 -2.76 -5.48
CA TYR A 48 1.73 -3.16 -6.03
C TYR A 48 2.80 -2.22 -5.49
N THR A 49 3.97 -2.77 -5.18
CA THR A 49 5.12 -1.99 -4.75
C THR A 49 6.35 -2.41 -5.55
N ASP A 50 7.26 -1.46 -5.75
CA ASP A 50 8.58 -1.74 -6.28
C ASP A 50 9.65 -1.22 -5.31
N GLU A 51 10.91 -1.30 -5.68
CA GLU A 51 12.00 -0.83 -4.83
C GLU A 51 11.87 0.66 -4.51
N GLU A 52 11.49 1.49 -5.49
CA GLU A 52 11.29 2.92 -5.30
C GLU A 52 10.16 3.23 -4.31
N VAL A 53 9.03 2.52 -4.46
CA VAL A 53 7.89 2.68 -3.54
C VAL A 53 8.31 2.32 -2.11
N ARG A 54 9.07 1.24 -1.94
CA ARG A 54 9.55 0.84 -0.61
C ARG A 54 10.49 1.88 0.00
N LYS A 55 11.33 2.51 -0.80
CA LYS A 55 12.19 3.62 -0.35
C LYS A 55 11.37 4.83 0.08
N LEU A 56 10.34 5.19 -0.71
CA LEU A 56 9.43 6.28 -0.36
C LEU A 56 8.67 6.00 0.93
N GLN A 57 8.20 4.79 1.11
CA GLN A 57 7.52 4.37 2.34
C GLN A 57 8.44 4.44 3.55
N LYS A 58 9.69 4.06 3.39
CA LYS A 58 10.70 4.15 4.45
C LYS A 58 10.94 5.60 4.86
N LYS A 59 11.08 6.51 3.89
CA LYS A 59 11.22 7.94 4.14
C LYS A 59 10.00 8.50 4.90
N GLN A 60 8.79 8.09 4.51
CA GLN A 60 7.58 8.49 5.20
C GLN A 60 7.60 8.08 6.68
N ARG A 61 8.01 6.85 6.97
CA ARG A 61 8.09 6.36 8.35
C ARG A 61 9.13 7.14 9.17
N GLU A 62 10.26 7.49 8.57
CA GLU A 62 11.29 8.30 9.22
C GLU A 62 10.79 9.70 9.57
N ILE A 63 10.06 10.33 8.64
CA ILE A 63 9.45 11.65 8.86
C ILE A 63 8.40 11.57 9.96
N GLN A 64 7.54 10.57 9.94
CA GLN A 64 6.51 10.37 10.98
C GLN A 64 7.14 10.22 12.37
N ARG A 65 8.28 9.55 12.45
CA ARG A 65 9.03 9.37 13.69
C ARG A 65 9.58 10.69 14.21
N LYS A 66 10.12 11.52 13.31
CA LYS A 66 10.62 12.86 13.65
C LYS A 66 9.49 13.81 14.06
N MET A 67 8.32 13.69 13.46
CA MET A 67 7.16 14.52 13.79
C MET A 67 6.70 14.40 15.23
N LYS A 68 6.87 13.26 15.86
CA LYS A 68 6.52 13.05 17.28
C LYS A 68 7.28 14.01 18.20
N TRP A 69 8.50 14.37 17.84
CA TRP A 69 9.38 15.22 18.64
C TRP A 69 9.31 16.70 18.23
N LYS A 70 8.74 17.00 17.05
CA LYS A 70 8.73 18.33 16.46
C LYS A 70 7.32 18.91 16.34
N ASP A 71 6.35 18.29 16.98
CA ASP A 71 4.96 18.73 16.94
C ASP A 71 4.81 20.16 17.46
N GLY A 72 4.06 21.00 16.70
CA GLY A 72 3.84 22.39 17.03
C GLY A 72 5.00 23.33 16.73
N THR A 73 6.08 22.84 16.10
CA THR A 73 7.23 23.67 15.72
C THR A 73 7.20 23.99 14.22
N PRO A 74 7.91 25.07 13.76
CA PRO A 74 8.06 25.33 12.32
C PRO A 74 8.69 24.18 11.56
N GLU A 75 9.63 23.44 12.17
CA GLU A 75 10.21 22.23 11.59
C GLU A 75 9.16 21.14 11.39
N GLY A 76 8.22 21.01 12.33
CA GLY A 76 7.11 20.07 12.22
C GLY A 76 6.22 20.37 11.03
N GLU A 77 5.95 21.64 10.74
CA GLU A 77 5.17 22.06 9.58
C GLU A 77 5.86 21.69 8.27
N LEU A 78 7.18 21.87 8.20
CA LEU A 78 7.96 21.48 7.02
C LEU A 78 7.94 19.96 6.82
N LEU A 79 8.01 19.19 7.91
CA LEU A 79 7.92 17.74 7.87
C LEU A 79 6.55 17.28 7.36
N ILE A 80 5.46 17.95 7.78
CA ILE A 80 4.11 17.65 7.30
C ILE A 80 4.01 17.87 5.78
N LYS A 81 4.55 18.97 5.28
CA LYS A 81 4.56 19.26 3.84
C LYS A 81 5.33 18.21 3.05
N GLU A 82 6.51 17.83 3.55
CA GLU A 82 7.33 16.80 2.92
C GLU A 82 6.61 15.45 2.93
N LEU A 83 5.99 15.07 4.05
CA LEU A 83 5.24 13.82 4.16
C LEU A 83 4.07 13.79 3.18
N THR A 84 3.32 14.89 3.04
CA THR A 84 2.21 15.01 2.11
C THR A 84 2.68 14.81 0.67
N ARG A 85 3.81 15.42 0.30
CA ARG A 85 4.40 15.25 -1.03
C ARG A 85 4.83 13.81 -1.28
N LEU A 86 5.50 13.18 -0.31
CA LEU A 86 5.95 11.78 -0.43
C LEU A 86 4.77 10.83 -0.57
N ARG A 87 3.68 11.06 0.16
CA ARG A 87 2.47 10.24 0.05
C ARG A 87 1.84 10.36 -1.34
N ALA A 88 1.80 11.56 -1.90
CA ALA A 88 1.28 11.78 -3.25
C ALA A 88 2.14 11.09 -4.30
N ASP A 89 3.45 11.21 -4.19
CA ASP A 89 4.41 10.56 -5.10
C ASP A 89 4.29 9.03 -5.02
N THR A 90 4.18 8.50 -3.81
CA THR A 90 4.02 7.06 -3.58
C THR A 90 2.74 6.56 -4.25
N LYS A 91 1.63 7.27 -4.06
CA LYS A 91 0.34 6.91 -4.65
C LYS A 91 0.41 6.89 -6.18
N GLN A 92 0.98 7.93 -6.78
CA GLN A 92 1.13 8.02 -8.23
C GLN A 92 1.96 6.86 -8.78
N ARG A 93 3.05 6.54 -8.10
CA ARG A 93 3.92 5.45 -8.54
C ARG A 93 3.24 4.09 -8.42
N MET A 94 2.52 3.85 -7.34
CA MET A 94 1.77 2.61 -7.15
C MET A 94 0.68 2.45 -8.22
N GLU A 95 -0.02 3.52 -8.57
CA GLU A 95 -1.01 3.52 -9.65
C GLU A 95 -0.37 3.21 -11.00
N ALA A 96 0.79 3.80 -11.29
CA ALA A 96 1.52 3.54 -12.52
C ALA A 96 1.95 2.08 -12.63
N ILE A 97 2.42 1.48 -11.55
CA ILE A 97 2.79 0.06 -11.51
C ILE A 97 1.58 -0.83 -11.76
N LYS A 98 0.46 -0.51 -11.11
CA LYS A 98 -0.79 -1.25 -11.27
C LYS A 98 -1.26 -1.24 -12.73
N GLN A 99 -1.28 -0.07 -13.36
CA GLN A 99 -1.70 0.08 -14.75
C GLN A 99 -0.77 -0.68 -15.69
N ALA A 100 0.53 -0.62 -15.47
CA ALA A 100 1.50 -1.34 -16.29
C ALA A 100 1.32 -2.86 -16.17
N ASP A 101 1.07 -3.37 -14.97
CA ASP A 101 0.84 -4.81 -14.75
C ASP A 101 -0.48 -5.27 -15.40
N GLU A 102 -1.54 -4.48 -15.28
CA GLU A 102 -2.85 -4.79 -15.90
C GLU A 102 -2.76 -4.84 -17.42
N GLN A 103 -1.92 -3.99 -18.02
CA GLN A 103 -1.70 -3.99 -19.48
C GLN A 103 -0.92 -5.22 -19.96
N HIS A 104 -0.15 -5.84 -19.09
CA HIS A 104 0.63 -7.04 -19.43
C HIS A 104 -0.13 -8.36 -19.16
N ALA A 105 -1.30 -8.27 -18.57
CA ALA A 105 -2.10 -9.44 -18.24
C ALA A 105 -2.78 -10.07 -19.47
#